data_f2637e651b5cd63f258d453b829d5ed3
#
_entry.id   f2637e651b5cd63f258d453b829d5ed3
#
_cell.length_a   1.000
_cell.length_b   1.000
_cell.length_c   1.000
_cell.angle_alpha   90.00
_cell.angle_beta   90.00
_cell.angle_gamma   90.00
#
_symmetry.space_group_name_H-M   'P 1'
#
loop_
_entity.id
_entity.type
_entity.pdbx_description
1 polymer ?
#
loop_
_entity_poly.entity_id
_entity_poly.type
_entity_poly.pdbx_seq_one_letter_code
_entity_poly.pdbx_strand_id
1 'polypeptide(L)'
;MKKILLIVVLALGVSGVVNAQKNKKATSKKTTTATTPVKVVEDKIEIVADGLPKIKFIELSHDFGNIKEGTQATYEFKFTNTGSAPLVLESVQASCGCTTPEWSKEPIAPGKTGKVIATFNSSGRPGTFTKTITVKYNGAAETNSEYLTIKGFVETAPVVPQTPVAVPNN
;
A
#
# COMPACT_ATOMS: atom_id res chain seq x y z
N MET A 1 -55.67 -7.22 20.72
CA MET A 1 -56.34 -8.52 20.97
C MET A 1 -55.31 -9.64 20.73
N LYS A 2 -54.97 -10.33 21.83
CA LYS A 2 -54.68 -11.78 21.93
C LYS A 2 -53.51 -12.28 21.04
N LYS A 3 -52.51 -13.01 21.48
CA LYS A 3 -52.36 -13.92 22.65
C LYS A 3 -50.89 -14.14 22.95
N ILE A 4 -50.62 -14.17 24.20
CA ILE A 4 -49.44 -14.71 24.91
C ILE A 4 -49.37 -16.22 24.64
N LEU A 5 -48.16 -16.74 24.34
CA LEU A 5 -47.85 -18.13 24.64
C LEU A 5 -46.47 -18.24 25.27
N LEU A 6 -46.52 -18.45 26.54
CA LEU A 6 -45.46 -18.79 27.45
C LEU A 6 -45.24 -20.30 27.35
N ILE A 7 -44.08 -20.78 27.03
CA ILE A 7 -43.68 -22.18 27.29
C ILE A 7 -42.38 -22.15 28.09
N VAL A 8 -42.54 -22.43 29.35
CA VAL A 8 -41.55 -22.85 30.33
C VAL A 8 -41.33 -24.35 30.13
N VAL A 9 -40.14 -24.81 29.87
CA VAL A 9 -39.75 -26.19 30.12
C VAL A 9 -38.46 -26.21 30.91
N LEU A 10 -38.59 -26.84 32.02
CA LEU A 10 -37.69 -27.03 33.14
C LEU A 10 -36.82 -28.28 32.93
N ALA A 11 -35.58 -28.20 33.41
CA ALA A 11 -34.91 -29.20 34.24
C ALA A 11 -33.91 -30.19 33.65
N LEU A 12 -32.82 -30.25 34.39
CA LEU A 12 -31.99 -31.41 34.78
C LEU A 12 -30.92 -31.84 33.75
N GLY A 13 -29.64 -31.55 33.93
CA GLY A 13 -28.77 -32.08 35.02
C GLY A 13 -27.97 -33.26 34.45
N VAL A 14 -26.68 -33.18 34.47
CA VAL A 14 -25.82 -34.30 34.85
C VAL A 14 -24.33 -33.83 34.73
N SER A 15 -23.69 -34.04 35.79
CA SER A 15 -22.26 -33.92 36.12
C SER A 15 -21.33 -34.74 35.25
N GLY A 16 -20.10 -34.28 35.13
CA GLY A 16 -19.01 -35.24 35.18
C GLY A 16 -17.94 -35.07 34.11
N VAL A 17 -16.82 -34.89 34.61
CA VAL A 17 -15.50 -35.48 34.34
C VAL A 17 -14.43 -34.44 34.05
N VAL A 18 -13.71 -34.17 35.14
CA VAL A 18 -12.34 -33.68 35.19
C VAL A 18 -11.43 -34.61 34.36
N ASN A 19 -10.70 -34.07 33.43
CA ASN A 19 -9.51 -34.74 32.93
C ASN A 19 -8.33 -33.78 32.92
N ALA A 20 -7.56 -33.89 33.98
CA ALA A 20 -6.23 -33.30 34.10
C ALA A 20 -5.26 -34.09 33.23
N GLN A 21 -4.72 -33.50 32.20
CA GLN A 21 -3.50 -33.99 31.57
C GLN A 21 -2.36 -32.99 31.70
N LYS A 22 -1.54 -33.31 32.65
CA LYS A 22 -0.19 -32.87 32.93
C LYS A 22 0.74 -33.42 31.83
N ASN A 23 1.35 -32.57 31.01
CA ASN A 23 2.59 -32.98 30.37
C ASN A 23 3.54 -31.84 30.05
N LYS A 24 4.65 -31.93 30.72
CA LYS A 24 6.07 -31.85 30.33
C LYS A 24 6.60 -30.55 29.70
N LYS A 25 7.27 -29.86 30.58
CA LYS A 25 8.52 -29.11 30.47
C LYS A 25 9.47 -29.70 29.42
N ALA A 26 9.78 -28.91 28.40
CA ALA A 26 10.99 -29.08 27.61
C ALA A 26 11.76 -27.76 27.59
N THR A 27 12.85 -27.76 28.32
CA THR A 27 13.93 -26.80 28.35
C THR A 27 14.68 -26.84 27.01
N SER A 28 14.85 -25.74 26.30
CA SER A 28 15.91 -25.60 25.32
C SER A 28 16.44 -24.18 25.27
N LYS A 29 17.58 -24.05 25.85
CA LYS A 29 18.83 -23.42 25.50
C LYS A 29 18.81 -21.99 24.91
N LYS A 30 19.16 -21.09 25.80
CA LYS A 30 19.64 -19.72 25.61
C LYS A 30 20.82 -19.70 24.64
N THR A 31 20.67 -18.95 23.54
CA THR A 31 21.83 -18.44 22.81
C THR A 31 21.73 -16.93 22.80
N THR A 32 22.61 -16.32 23.56
CA THR A 32 22.84 -14.88 23.64
C THR A 32 23.65 -14.49 22.42
N THR A 33 23.13 -13.64 21.56
CA THR A 33 23.97 -12.85 20.65
C THR A 33 23.60 -11.39 20.87
N ALA A 34 24.57 -10.67 21.40
CA ALA A 34 24.51 -9.23 21.61
C ALA A 34 24.42 -8.52 20.26
N THR A 35 23.40 -7.72 20.08
CA THR A 35 23.33 -6.75 19.00
C THR A 35 22.99 -5.40 19.60
N THR A 36 23.86 -4.46 19.38
CA THR A 36 23.87 -3.04 19.66
C THR A 36 22.48 -2.41 19.51
N PRO A 37 22.03 -1.53 20.41
CA PRO A 37 20.73 -0.87 20.28
C PRO A 37 20.80 0.18 19.18
N VAL A 38 20.29 -0.15 18.00
CA VAL A 38 19.83 0.85 17.04
C VAL A 38 18.62 1.52 17.67
N LYS A 39 18.77 2.81 18.00
CA LYS A 39 17.69 3.66 18.45
C LYS A 39 16.69 3.82 17.30
N VAL A 40 15.76 2.88 17.18
CA VAL A 40 14.57 3.02 16.35
C VAL A 40 13.71 4.09 17.03
N VAL A 41 13.59 5.26 16.41
CA VAL A 41 12.54 6.21 16.75
C VAL A 41 11.24 5.54 16.30
N GLU A 42 10.59 4.87 17.22
CA GLU A 42 9.23 4.35 17.05
C GLU A 42 8.31 5.56 16.94
N ASP A 43 8.05 5.98 15.70
CA ASP A 43 6.91 6.83 15.39
C ASP A 43 5.67 5.98 15.73
N LYS A 44 5.07 6.27 16.88
CA LYS A 44 3.94 5.52 17.43
C LYS A 44 2.78 5.59 16.44
N ILE A 45 2.59 4.55 15.64
CA ILE A 45 1.45 4.42 14.76
C ILE A 45 0.21 4.23 15.64
N GLU A 46 -0.62 5.27 15.75
CA GLU A 46 -1.90 5.18 16.43
C GLU A 46 -2.89 4.40 15.56
N ILE A 47 -3.24 3.18 15.99
CA ILE A 47 -4.30 2.38 15.38
C ILE A 47 -5.63 2.83 15.96
N VAL A 48 -6.49 3.39 15.11
CA VAL A 48 -7.83 3.85 15.50
C VAL A 48 -8.78 2.65 15.56
N ALA A 49 -9.30 2.34 16.73
CA ALA A 49 -10.14 1.17 16.99
C ALA A 49 -11.61 1.42 16.60
N ASP A 50 -11.87 1.78 15.33
CA ASP A 50 -13.23 2.03 14.79
C ASP A 50 -13.78 0.86 13.94
N GLY A 51 -13.05 -0.25 13.83
CA GLY A 51 -13.44 -1.40 13.00
C GLY A 51 -13.21 -1.20 11.51
N LEU A 52 -12.56 -0.10 11.10
CA LEU A 52 -12.40 0.29 9.71
C LEU A 52 -10.93 0.31 9.28
N PRO A 53 -10.62 0.04 8.00
CA PRO A 53 -9.31 0.27 7.46
C PRO A 53 -9.08 1.77 7.27
N LYS A 54 -7.84 2.23 7.48
CA LYS A 54 -7.40 3.60 7.20
C LYS A 54 -6.02 3.59 6.55
N ILE A 55 -5.88 4.33 5.48
CA ILE A 55 -4.61 4.47 4.78
C ILE A 55 -3.90 5.74 5.22
N LYS A 56 -2.60 5.65 5.50
CA LYS A 56 -1.74 6.80 5.76
C LYS A 56 -0.48 6.66 4.91
N PHE A 57 -0.34 7.48 3.88
CA PHE A 57 0.87 7.57 3.09
C PHE A 57 1.96 8.33 3.85
N ILE A 58 3.23 7.96 3.64
CA ILE A 58 4.39 8.67 4.15
C ILE A 58 4.50 10.04 3.44
N GLU A 59 4.24 10.02 2.13
CA GLU A 59 4.19 11.21 1.28
C GLU A 59 3.17 11.02 0.18
N LEU A 60 2.56 12.13 -0.27
CA LEU A 60 1.53 12.12 -1.32
C LEU A 60 2.05 12.69 -2.64
N SER A 61 3.27 13.21 -2.67
CA SER A 61 3.85 13.81 -3.87
C SER A 61 5.33 13.48 -3.99
N HIS A 62 5.77 13.18 -5.20
CA HIS A 62 7.17 12.99 -5.52
C HIS A 62 7.59 13.83 -6.72
N ASP A 63 8.75 14.49 -6.60
CA ASP A 63 9.35 15.29 -7.66
C ASP A 63 10.58 14.56 -8.21
N PHE A 64 10.52 14.14 -9.45
CA PHE A 64 11.64 13.49 -10.13
C PHE A 64 12.75 14.47 -10.54
N GLY A 65 12.52 15.79 -10.39
CA GLY A 65 13.43 16.80 -10.91
C GLY A 65 13.53 16.74 -12.43
N ASN A 66 14.75 16.96 -12.95
CA ASN A 66 15.04 16.84 -14.38
C ASN A 66 15.35 15.41 -14.76
N ILE A 67 14.60 14.87 -15.70
CA ILE A 67 14.83 13.54 -16.29
C ILE A 67 15.00 13.66 -17.80
N LYS A 68 15.78 12.75 -18.39
CA LYS A 68 15.98 12.73 -19.85
C LYS A 68 14.77 12.13 -20.55
N GLU A 69 14.45 12.62 -21.75
CA GLU A 69 13.45 12.00 -22.61
C GLU A 69 13.77 10.53 -22.89
N GLY A 70 12.75 9.67 -22.88
CA GLY A 70 12.89 8.22 -23.03
C GLY A 70 13.14 7.48 -21.70
N THR A 71 13.26 8.19 -20.59
CA THR A 71 13.43 7.58 -19.26
C THR A 71 12.11 7.00 -18.75
N GLN A 72 12.20 5.83 -18.11
CA GLN A 72 11.13 5.29 -17.27
C GLN A 72 11.42 5.67 -15.80
N ALA A 73 10.80 6.75 -15.33
CA ALA A 73 10.98 7.24 -13.97
C ALA A 73 10.01 6.52 -13.03
N THR A 74 10.54 5.81 -12.05
CA THR A 74 9.75 4.98 -11.12
C THR A 74 9.91 5.48 -9.69
N TYR A 75 8.80 5.58 -8.97
CA TYR A 75 8.77 5.93 -7.55
C TYR A 75 7.81 5.03 -6.77
N GLU A 76 8.21 4.68 -5.54
CA GLU A 76 7.44 3.84 -4.62
C GLU A 76 6.86 4.68 -3.49
N PHE A 77 5.54 4.90 -3.49
CA PHE A 77 4.80 5.50 -2.39
C PHE A 77 4.48 4.44 -1.35
N LYS A 78 5.02 4.60 -0.15
CA LYS A 78 4.75 3.71 0.98
C LYS A 78 3.60 4.23 1.81
N PHE A 79 2.76 3.33 2.29
CA PHE A 79 1.67 3.65 3.21
C PHE A 79 1.56 2.62 4.32
N THR A 80 0.88 3.00 5.39
CA THR A 80 0.55 2.12 6.52
C THR A 80 -0.96 2.05 6.67
N ASN A 81 -1.48 0.87 6.97
CA ASN A 81 -2.84 0.73 7.46
C ASN A 81 -2.89 1.15 8.94
N THR A 82 -3.39 2.35 9.21
CA THR A 82 -3.56 2.89 10.56
C THR A 82 -4.93 2.58 11.15
N GLY A 83 -5.79 1.90 10.41
CA GLY A 83 -7.08 1.43 10.87
C GLY A 83 -6.99 0.11 11.65
N SER A 84 -8.15 -0.36 12.10
CA SER A 84 -8.28 -1.60 12.89
C SER A 84 -8.79 -2.80 12.10
N ALA A 85 -9.14 -2.62 10.81
CA ALA A 85 -9.53 -3.69 9.89
C ALA A 85 -8.52 -3.85 8.74
N PRO A 86 -8.47 -5.00 8.05
CA PRO A 86 -7.63 -5.19 6.87
C PRO A 86 -7.94 -4.20 5.75
N LEU A 87 -6.90 -3.54 5.21
CA LEU A 87 -7.00 -2.58 4.13
C LEU A 87 -6.69 -3.27 2.80
N VAL A 88 -7.60 -3.10 1.84
CA VAL A 88 -7.47 -3.62 0.47
C VAL A 88 -7.49 -2.45 -0.50
N LEU A 89 -6.50 -2.36 -1.38
CA LEU A 89 -6.52 -1.41 -2.49
C LEU A 89 -7.39 -1.98 -3.62
N GLU A 90 -8.52 -1.37 -3.88
CA GLU A 90 -9.51 -1.82 -4.88
C GLU A 90 -9.11 -1.44 -6.29
N SER A 91 -8.63 -0.21 -6.47
CA SER A 91 -8.10 0.24 -7.75
C SER A 91 -7.05 1.33 -7.58
N VAL A 92 -6.09 1.37 -8.49
CA VAL A 92 -5.10 2.43 -8.61
C VAL A 92 -5.02 2.85 -10.06
N GLN A 93 -5.38 4.10 -10.35
CA GLN A 93 -5.50 4.61 -11.70
C GLN A 93 -4.71 5.89 -11.88
N ALA A 94 -3.89 5.95 -12.93
CA ALA A 94 -3.20 7.16 -13.32
C ALA A 94 -4.08 8.04 -14.22
N SER A 95 -3.87 9.36 -14.17
CA SER A 95 -4.58 10.36 -14.98
C SER A 95 -4.25 10.30 -16.48
N CYS A 96 -3.25 9.53 -16.90
CA CYS A 96 -2.87 9.33 -18.29
C CYS A 96 -2.30 7.93 -18.53
N GLY A 97 -2.32 7.45 -19.77
CA GLY A 97 -1.65 6.23 -20.20
C GLY A 97 -0.12 6.29 -20.19
N CYS A 98 0.45 7.46 -19.84
CA CYS A 98 1.91 7.66 -19.70
C CYS A 98 2.47 7.24 -18.33
N THR A 99 1.60 6.89 -17.40
CA THR A 99 1.96 6.43 -16.06
C THR A 99 1.30 5.09 -15.80
N THR A 100 2.12 4.09 -15.46
CA THR A 100 1.65 2.75 -15.13
C THR A 100 1.79 2.53 -13.63
N PRO A 101 0.68 2.40 -12.89
CA PRO A 101 0.72 2.10 -11.47
C PRO A 101 0.74 0.59 -11.21
N GLU A 102 1.54 0.18 -10.22
CA GLU A 102 1.51 -1.13 -9.60
C GLU A 102 1.28 -0.98 -8.09
N TRP A 103 0.69 -1.95 -7.43
CA TRP A 103 0.38 -1.83 -6.00
C TRP A 103 0.26 -3.17 -5.29
N SER A 104 0.33 -3.15 -3.95
CA SER A 104 0.11 -4.31 -3.11
C SER A 104 -1.32 -4.84 -3.32
N LYS A 105 -1.45 -6.09 -3.76
CA LYS A 105 -2.75 -6.74 -4.05
C LYS A 105 -3.34 -7.46 -2.85
N GLU A 106 -2.48 -7.90 -1.94
CA GLU A 106 -2.88 -8.61 -0.73
C GLU A 106 -3.47 -7.65 0.31
N PRO A 107 -4.43 -8.11 1.14
CA PRO A 107 -4.94 -7.33 2.26
C PRO A 107 -3.82 -6.94 3.23
N ILE A 108 -3.76 -5.67 3.57
CA ILE A 108 -2.77 -5.10 4.50
C ILE A 108 -3.36 -5.11 5.91
N ALA A 109 -2.83 -5.93 6.79
CA ALA A 109 -3.30 -5.99 8.19
C ALA A 109 -3.07 -4.66 8.94
N PRO A 110 -3.82 -4.39 10.04
CA PRO A 110 -3.60 -3.25 10.90
C PRO A 110 -2.13 -3.09 11.32
N GLY A 111 -1.60 -1.88 11.22
CA GLY A 111 -0.22 -1.54 11.54
C GLY A 111 0.82 -2.02 10.51
N LYS A 112 0.41 -2.69 9.43
CA LYS A 112 1.33 -3.14 8.37
C LYS A 112 1.41 -2.12 7.25
N THR A 113 2.50 -2.21 6.47
CA THR A 113 2.80 -1.32 5.34
C THR A 113 2.47 -1.99 4.02
N GLY A 114 2.03 -1.16 3.07
CA GLY A 114 1.89 -1.51 1.66
C GLY A 114 2.55 -0.44 0.79
N LYS A 115 2.45 -0.62 -0.53
CA LYS A 115 3.08 0.28 -1.51
C LYS A 115 2.22 0.48 -2.75
N VAL A 116 2.40 1.64 -3.36
CA VAL A 116 1.97 1.97 -4.73
C VAL A 116 3.20 2.42 -5.50
N ILE A 117 3.50 1.76 -6.60
CA ILE A 117 4.63 2.10 -7.47
C ILE A 117 4.06 2.84 -8.68
N ALA A 118 4.64 3.98 -9.01
CA ALA A 118 4.28 4.78 -10.18
C ALA A 118 5.45 4.82 -11.14
N THR A 119 5.26 4.33 -12.37
CA THR A 119 6.25 4.39 -13.44
C THR A 119 5.79 5.34 -14.53
N PHE A 120 6.49 6.45 -14.70
CA PHE A 120 6.23 7.46 -15.73
C PHE A 120 7.15 7.22 -16.95
N ASN A 121 6.56 7.09 -18.12
CA ASN A 121 7.28 7.01 -19.39
C ASN A 121 7.41 8.41 -20.00
N SER A 122 8.62 8.94 -20.07
CA SER A 122 8.92 10.27 -20.59
C SER A 122 9.10 10.35 -22.11
N SER A 123 9.04 9.24 -22.83
CA SER A 123 9.22 9.20 -24.30
C SER A 123 8.21 10.07 -25.04
N GLY A 124 8.66 10.98 -25.87
CA GLY A 124 7.82 11.91 -26.63
C GLY A 124 7.08 12.93 -25.77
N ARG A 125 7.60 13.25 -24.57
CA ARG A 125 6.93 14.14 -23.59
C ARG A 125 7.88 15.15 -22.98
N PRO A 126 8.60 15.95 -23.79
CA PRO A 126 9.49 16.97 -23.26
C PRO A 126 8.69 18.07 -22.52
N GLY A 127 9.35 18.71 -21.55
CA GLY A 127 8.78 19.79 -20.74
C GLY A 127 8.28 19.34 -19.38
N THR A 128 7.59 20.24 -18.69
CA THR A 128 7.06 20.01 -17.32
C THR A 128 5.92 19.00 -17.34
N PHE A 129 5.92 18.08 -16.40
CA PHE A 129 4.81 17.17 -16.19
C PHE A 129 4.34 17.16 -14.74
N THR A 130 3.03 16.96 -14.58
CA THR A 130 2.39 16.65 -13.30
C THR A 130 1.32 15.61 -13.58
N LYS A 131 1.38 14.48 -12.89
CA LYS A 131 0.43 13.35 -13.07
C LYS A 131 -0.12 12.96 -11.72
N THR A 132 -1.43 12.71 -11.69
CA THR A 132 -2.14 12.26 -10.50
C THR A 132 -2.46 10.77 -10.62
N ILE A 133 -2.35 10.06 -9.51
CA ILE A 133 -2.72 8.66 -9.38
C ILE A 133 -3.79 8.60 -8.30
N THR A 134 -4.97 8.11 -8.66
CA THR A 134 -6.09 7.90 -7.74
C THR A 134 -6.01 6.50 -7.17
N VAL A 135 -5.95 6.41 -5.84
CA VAL A 135 -5.91 5.16 -5.08
C VAL A 135 -7.25 4.98 -4.38
N LYS A 136 -8.01 3.96 -4.74
CA LYS A 136 -9.26 3.59 -4.07
C LYS A 136 -9.04 2.39 -3.16
N TYR A 137 -9.63 2.42 -1.97
CA TYR A 137 -9.51 1.36 -0.98
C TYR A 137 -10.83 1.11 -0.24
N ASN A 138 -10.95 -0.03 0.42
CA ASN A 138 -12.11 -0.45 1.20
C ASN A 138 -12.23 0.34 2.51
N GLY A 139 -12.78 1.52 2.52
CA GLY A 139 -13.00 2.29 3.75
C GLY A 139 -14.49 2.45 4.06
N ALA A 140 -14.82 3.31 5.03
CA ALA A 140 -16.21 3.55 5.48
C ALA A 140 -16.99 4.54 4.62
N ALA A 141 -16.30 5.42 3.90
CA ALA A 141 -16.95 6.45 3.09
C ALA A 141 -17.27 5.92 1.69
N GLU A 142 -18.28 6.47 1.05
CA GLU A 142 -18.64 6.16 -0.34
C GLU A 142 -17.49 6.47 -1.33
N THR A 143 -16.55 7.31 -0.94
CA THR A 143 -15.37 7.68 -1.73
C THR A 143 -14.10 7.59 -0.89
N ASN A 144 -13.63 6.36 -0.61
CA ASN A 144 -12.33 6.18 0.01
C ASN A 144 -11.25 6.26 -1.06
N SER A 145 -10.78 7.48 -1.34
CA SER A 145 -9.79 7.74 -2.36
C SER A 145 -8.69 8.66 -1.84
N GLU A 146 -7.45 8.28 -2.14
CA GLU A 146 -6.27 9.12 -1.95
C GLU A 146 -5.68 9.49 -3.30
N TYR A 147 -5.04 10.65 -3.36
CA TYR A 147 -4.45 11.17 -4.58
C TYR A 147 -2.95 11.32 -4.40
N LEU A 148 -2.19 10.56 -5.19
CA LEU A 148 -0.75 10.68 -5.26
C LEU A 148 -0.36 11.51 -6.48
N THR A 149 0.69 12.30 -6.35
CA THR A 149 1.18 13.17 -7.42
C THR A 149 2.63 12.88 -7.73
N ILE A 150 2.95 12.72 -9.01
CA ILE A 150 4.32 12.72 -9.52
C ILE A 150 4.49 13.91 -10.44
N LYS A 151 5.65 14.57 -10.36
CA LYS A 151 5.97 15.74 -11.17
C LYS A 151 7.45 15.78 -11.52
N GLY A 152 7.82 16.66 -12.46
CA GLY A 152 9.19 16.84 -12.88
C GLY A 152 9.28 17.58 -14.20
N PHE A 153 10.48 17.59 -14.79
CA PHE A 153 10.76 18.18 -16.09
C PHE A 153 11.51 17.17 -16.97
N VAL A 154 11.02 16.98 -18.19
CA VAL A 154 11.65 16.10 -19.19
C VAL A 154 12.51 16.95 -20.12
N GLU A 155 13.81 16.75 -20.07
CA GLU A 155 14.78 17.35 -20.99
C GLU A 155 14.68 16.69 -22.36
N THR A 156 14.68 17.49 -23.44
CA THR A 156 14.69 16.98 -24.81
C THR A 156 15.93 16.15 -25.07
N ALA A 157 15.77 15.05 -25.79
CA ALA A 157 16.92 14.31 -26.30
C ALA A 157 17.76 15.22 -27.21
N PRO A 158 19.12 15.16 -27.14
CA PRO A 158 19.97 15.89 -28.08
C PRO A 158 19.61 15.49 -29.50
N VAL A 159 19.29 16.49 -30.34
CA VAL A 159 19.11 16.27 -31.77
C VAL A 159 20.48 15.93 -32.34
N VAL A 160 20.73 14.66 -32.62
CA VAL A 160 21.94 14.25 -33.37
C VAL A 160 21.72 14.73 -34.82
N PRO A 161 22.53 15.67 -35.35
CA PRO A 161 22.42 16.08 -36.73
C PRO A 161 22.60 14.85 -37.62
N GLN A 162 21.57 14.49 -38.38
CA GLN A 162 21.69 13.44 -39.40
C GLN A 162 22.59 14.01 -40.51
N THR A 163 23.79 13.49 -40.65
CA THR A 163 24.60 13.73 -41.84
C THR A 163 23.81 13.29 -43.05
N PRO A 164 23.62 14.17 -44.06
CA PRO A 164 22.87 13.78 -45.27
C PRO A 164 23.57 12.57 -45.88
N VAL A 165 22.84 11.48 -46.04
CA VAL A 165 23.33 10.33 -46.81
C VAL A 165 23.51 10.82 -48.25
N ALA A 166 24.77 10.92 -48.68
CA ALA A 166 25.08 11.22 -50.08
C ALA A 166 24.48 10.13 -50.94
N VAL A 167 23.47 10.50 -51.73
CA VAL A 167 22.92 9.62 -52.76
C VAL A 167 23.96 9.49 -53.85
N PRO A 168 24.48 8.29 -54.13
CA PRO A 168 25.44 8.13 -55.26
C PRO A 168 24.68 8.43 -56.57
N ASN A 169 25.12 9.46 -57.28
CA ASN A 169 24.69 9.69 -58.65
C ASN A 169 25.21 8.57 -59.56
N ASN A 170 24.31 7.85 -60.14
CA ASN A 170 24.54 6.86 -61.17
C ASN A 170 24.51 7.52 -62.55
#